data_d0e5002b5ac798b46d4367aba40d4e37
#
_entry.id   d0e5002b5ac798b46d4367aba40d4e37
#
_cell.length_a   1.000
_cell.length_b   1.000
_cell.length_c   1.000
_cell.angle_alpha   90.00
_cell.angle_beta   90.00
_cell.angle_gamma   90.00
#
_symmetry.space_group_name_H-M   'P 1'
#
loop_
_entity.id
_entity.type
_entity.pdbx_description
1 polymer ?
#
loop_
_entity_poly.entity_id
_entity_poly.type
_entity_poly.pdbx_seq_one_letter_code
_entity_poly.pdbx_strand_id
1 'polypeptide(L)'
;LSGDPDFLTFFSGEAGSKYEYRERETIDPSQIKSSMLNFSIWFQYGNPSTTLEKHVYISDEFTGLYKDNFEADSLLVEQFEKDGKWKELVPQSAFPTAAVGNADLASFDMKEYMGKRIAIAICYRGIDNTVAQSKMYFERMRINNVMTSGQEAEYSAGSFGFTPINMKNKWNLKDQTSMTKDREYGTVTNNVSGIWNLTGVGGGSFFIHNTNANDPLKYSWLVSDLITVNSCSPDQGTKVKDITQRLDKY
;
A
#
# COMPACT_ATOMS: atom_id res chain seq x y z
N LEU A 1 21.12 30.39 -4.22
CA LEU A 1 19.79 30.99 -4.17
C LEU A 1 19.97 32.50 -4.04
N SER A 2 19.42 33.25 -4.97
CA SER A 2 19.39 34.71 -4.90
C SER A 2 17.94 35.14 -4.72
N GLY A 3 17.65 35.96 -3.74
CA GLY A 3 16.33 36.45 -3.37
C GLY A 3 16.18 36.48 -1.85
N ASP A 4 15.11 37.11 -1.39
CA ASP A 4 14.72 37.15 0.03
C ASP A 4 13.32 36.48 0.16
N PRO A 5 13.26 35.13 0.05
CA PRO A 5 11.98 34.43 0.13
C PRO A 5 11.50 34.37 1.58
N ASP A 6 10.22 34.66 1.82
CA ASP A 6 9.60 34.52 3.14
C ASP A 6 9.59 33.08 3.62
N PHE A 7 9.56 32.12 2.70
CA PHE A 7 9.58 30.68 2.98
C PHE A 7 10.38 29.91 1.93
N LEU A 8 11.09 28.87 2.38
CA LEU A 8 11.76 27.91 1.54
C LEU A 8 11.34 26.50 1.93
N THR A 9 10.72 25.77 1.01
CA THR A 9 10.39 24.34 1.19
C THR A 9 11.38 23.50 0.42
N PHE A 10 12.03 22.58 1.10
CA PHE A 10 12.97 21.63 0.53
C PHE A 10 12.34 20.24 0.46
N PHE A 11 12.31 19.66 -0.74
CA PHE A 11 11.92 18.27 -0.98
C PHE A 11 13.18 17.46 -1.24
N SER A 12 13.57 16.60 -0.31
CA SER A 12 14.82 15.83 -0.40
C SER A 12 14.81 14.76 -1.51
N GLY A 13 13.61 14.41 -1.99
CA GLY A 13 13.41 13.29 -2.91
C GLY A 13 13.41 11.91 -2.24
N GLU A 14 13.71 11.85 -0.93
CA GLU A 14 13.59 10.62 -0.16
C GLU A 14 12.14 10.12 -0.08
N ALA A 15 11.97 8.84 0.25
CA ALA A 15 10.66 8.25 0.42
C ALA A 15 9.80 9.08 1.41
N GLY A 16 8.59 9.43 0.99
CA GLY A 16 7.68 10.29 1.76
C GLY A 16 7.99 11.80 1.72
N SER A 17 9.10 12.22 1.11
CA SER A 17 9.52 13.62 0.98
C SER A 17 9.74 14.04 -0.47
N LYS A 18 9.01 13.44 -1.41
CA LYS A 18 9.06 13.76 -2.83
C LYS A 18 8.18 14.97 -3.16
N TYR A 19 8.58 15.72 -4.17
CA TYR A 19 7.81 16.87 -4.66
C TYR A 19 6.39 16.51 -5.12
N GLU A 20 6.17 15.29 -5.60
CA GLU A 20 4.84 14.78 -5.97
C GLU A 20 3.84 14.79 -4.80
N TYR A 21 4.35 14.81 -3.56
CA TYR A 21 3.55 14.85 -2.34
C TYR A 21 3.42 16.26 -1.73
N ARG A 22 3.79 17.30 -2.45
CA ARG A 22 3.81 18.69 -1.97
C ARG A 22 2.44 19.21 -1.49
N GLU A 23 1.36 18.64 -2.01
CA GLU A 23 -0.01 19.03 -1.67
C GLU A 23 -0.64 18.13 -0.59
N ARG A 24 0.13 17.19 -0.04
CA ARG A 24 -0.34 16.39 1.10
C ARG A 24 -0.38 17.27 2.36
N GLU A 25 -1.57 17.40 2.88
CA GLU A 25 -1.78 18.09 4.15
C GLU A 25 -1.73 17.09 5.30
N THR A 26 -1.20 17.53 6.44
CA THR A 26 -1.26 16.79 7.69
C THR A 26 -2.20 17.49 8.67
N ILE A 27 -3.00 16.70 9.35
CA ILE A 27 -3.88 17.17 10.42
C ILE A 27 -3.08 17.13 11.72
N ASP A 28 -3.20 18.16 12.55
CA ASP A 28 -2.61 18.15 13.89
C ASP A 28 -3.15 16.92 14.66
N PRO A 29 -2.29 16.02 15.15
CA PRO A 29 -2.71 14.83 15.89
C PRO A 29 -3.64 15.13 17.06
N SER A 30 -3.50 16.30 17.71
CA SER A 30 -4.37 16.71 18.82
C SER A 30 -5.81 16.96 18.39
N GLN A 31 -6.05 17.21 17.11
CA GLN A 31 -7.38 17.42 16.54
C GLN A 31 -8.04 16.11 16.08
N ILE A 32 -7.31 15.00 16.10
CA ILE A 32 -7.84 13.69 15.70
C ILE A 32 -8.36 12.93 16.91
N LYS A 33 -9.65 12.63 16.88
CA LYS A 33 -10.33 11.81 17.89
C LYS A 33 -10.05 10.31 17.68
N SER A 34 -10.08 9.85 16.44
CA SER A 34 -9.77 8.47 16.07
C SER A 34 -9.20 8.39 14.65
N SER A 35 -8.36 7.40 14.43
CA SER A 35 -7.78 7.10 13.11
C SER A 35 -7.85 5.60 12.89
N MET A 36 -8.46 5.19 11.79
CA MET A 36 -8.70 3.78 11.49
C MET A 36 -8.24 3.46 10.06
N LEU A 37 -7.40 2.43 9.92
CA LEU A 37 -7.13 1.80 8.63
C LEU A 37 -8.20 0.74 8.38
N ASN A 38 -8.98 0.93 7.33
CA ASN A 38 -10.09 0.07 6.98
C ASN A 38 -9.87 -0.57 5.61
N PHE A 39 -10.17 -1.85 5.47
CA PHE A 39 -10.21 -2.57 4.19
C PHE A 39 -10.95 -3.89 4.34
N SER A 40 -11.40 -4.45 3.22
CA SER A 40 -11.90 -5.82 3.13
C SER A 40 -10.92 -6.68 2.35
N ILE A 41 -10.81 -7.95 2.70
CA ILE A 41 -10.07 -8.96 1.94
C ILE A 41 -11.01 -10.09 1.58
N TRP A 42 -10.99 -10.52 0.32
CA TRP A 42 -11.67 -11.73 -0.11
C TRP A 42 -10.88 -12.42 -1.21
N PHE A 43 -11.23 -13.67 -1.49
CA PHE A 43 -10.53 -14.50 -2.44
C PHE A 43 -11.48 -15.04 -3.50
N GLN A 44 -10.93 -15.29 -4.67
CA GLN A 44 -11.63 -15.96 -5.76
C GLN A 44 -10.75 -17.09 -6.31
N TYR A 45 -11.38 -18.18 -6.67
CA TYR A 45 -10.74 -19.41 -7.14
C TYR A 45 -9.86 -20.08 -6.07
N GLY A 46 -9.62 -21.38 -6.26
CA GLY A 46 -8.74 -22.17 -5.41
C GLY A 46 -9.15 -22.22 -3.93
N ASN A 47 -8.19 -22.58 -3.10
CA ASN A 47 -8.33 -22.60 -1.66
C ASN A 47 -7.21 -21.75 -1.03
N PRO A 48 -7.51 -20.53 -0.56
CA PRO A 48 -6.49 -19.62 -0.05
C PRO A 48 -5.78 -20.11 1.21
N SER A 49 -6.36 -21.05 1.96
CA SER A 49 -5.73 -21.63 3.14
C SER A 49 -4.62 -22.59 2.83
N THR A 50 -4.71 -23.30 1.72
CA THR A 50 -3.74 -24.34 1.33
C THR A 50 -2.81 -23.90 0.21
N THR A 51 -3.20 -22.91 -0.58
CA THR A 51 -2.43 -22.48 -1.76
C THR A 51 -1.57 -21.26 -1.51
N LEU A 52 -1.86 -20.48 -0.46
CA LEU A 52 -1.21 -19.18 -0.21
C LEU A 52 -0.69 -19.05 1.21
N GLU A 53 0.53 -18.58 1.34
CA GLU A 53 1.01 -17.77 2.44
C GLU A 53 0.79 -16.30 2.10
N LYS A 54 0.15 -15.57 2.98
CA LYS A 54 -0.28 -14.19 2.75
C LYS A 54 -0.18 -13.37 4.02
N HIS A 55 0.28 -12.14 3.88
CA HIS A 55 0.46 -11.23 5.00
C HIS A 55 0.03 -9.81 4.62
N VAL A 56 -0.50 -9.10 5.59
CA VAL A 56 -0.64 -7.64 5.55
C VAL A 56 0.15 -7.09 6.72
N TYR A 57 1.15 -6.31 6.41
CA TYR A 57 2.13 -5.78 7.35
C TYR A 57 2.07 -4.27 7.44
N ILE A 58 2.56 -3.75 8.55
CA ILE A 58 2.86 -2.34 8.78
C ILE A 58 4.24 -2.21 9.41
N SER A 59 4.96 -1.13 9.10
CA SER A 59 6.20 -0.79 9.78
C SER A 59 6.39 0.73 9.83
N ASP A 60 6.81 1.25 10.96
CA ASP A 60 7.30 2.62 11.16
C ASP A 60 8.84 2.71 11.15
N GLU A 61 9.51 1.58 10.90
CA GLU A 61 10.97 1.49 10.73
C GLU A 61 11.39 1.39 9.25
N PHE A 62 10.45 1.10 8.34
CA PHE A 62 10.78 0.93 6.93
C PHE A 62 11.25 2.24 6.31
N THR A 63 12.38 2.18 5.58
CA THR A 63 13.02 3.36 5.01
C THR A 63 12.50 3.77 3.64
N GLY A 64 11.61 2.97 3.05
CA GLY A 64 11.06 3.15 1.71
C GLY A 64 11.84 2.41 0.63
N LEU A 65 11.21 2.26 -0.53
CA LEU A 65 11.79 1.61 -1.70
C LEU A 65 12.61 2.61 -2.53
N TYR A 66 13.65 2.12 -3.21
CA TYR A 66 14.42 2.88 -4.20
C TYR A 66 13.62 3.12 -5.49
N LYS A 67 12.81 2.12 -5.90
CA LYS A 67 11.97 2.10 -7.11
C LYS A 67 12.72 2.15 -8.45
N ASP A 68 14.02 2.17 -8.43
CA ASP A 68 14.90 2.14 -9.60
C ASP A 68 15.94 1.00 -9.54
N ASN A 69 16.02 0.32 -8.41
CA ASN A 69 16.90 -0.81 -8.15
C ASN A 69 16.10 -2.00 -7.59
N PHE A 70 15.53 -2.79 -8.50
CA PHE A 70 14.67 -3.92 -8.14
C PHE A 70 15.36 -4.95 -7.23
N GLU A 71 16.65 -5.23 -7.48
CA GLU A 71 17.41 -6.20 -6.68
C GLU A 71 17.52 -5.72 -5.22
N ALA A 72 17.88 -4.45 -5.03
CA ALA A 72 17.97 -3.86 -3.69
C ALA A 72 16.61 -3.83 -2.98
N ASP A 73 15.53 -3.46 -3.69
CA ASP A 73 14.19 -3.42 -3.14
C ASP A 73 13.68 -4.82 -2.77
N SER A 74 13.95 -5.82 -3.61
CA SER A 74 13.60 -7.21 -3.33
C SER A 74 14.29 -7.73 -2.07
N LEU A 75 15.59 -7.48 -1.96
CA LEU A 75 16.36 -7.87 -0.77
C LEU A 75 15.91 -7.11 0.48
N LEU A 76 15.59 -5.82 0.34
CA LEU A 76 15.14 -4.99 1.45
C LEU A 76 13.86 -5.51 2.08
N VAL A 77 12.83 -5.79 1.28
CA VAL A 77 11.53 -6.26 1.82
C VAL A 77 11.65 -7.64 2.46
N GLU A 78 12.44 -8.55 1.87
CA GLU A 78 12.69 -9.88 2.44
C GLU A 78 13.53 -9.82 3.71
N GLN A 79 14.52 -8.93 3.77
CA GLN A 79 15.34 -8.76 4.95
C GLN A 79 14.52 -8.19 6.11
N PHE A 80 13.65 -7.22 5.84
CA PHE A 80 12.71 -6.70 6.83
C PHE A 80 11.78 -7.78 7.40
N GLU A 81 11.31 -8.70 6.54
CA GLU A 81 10.51 -9.85 6.99
C GLU A 81 11.34 -10.77 7.91
N LYS A 82 12.54 -11.15 7.48
CA LYS A 82 13.46 -12.02 8.26
C LYS A 82 13.84 -11.43 9.61
N ASP A 83 14.03 -10.10 9.65
CA ASP A 83 14.40 -9.38 10.86
C ASP A 83 13.19 -9.12 11.79
N GLY A 84 11.99 -9.54 11.40
CA GLY A 84 10.76 -9.33 12.18
C GLY A 84 10.35 -7.86 12.31
N LYS A 85 10.78 -7.00 11.39
CA LYS A 85 10.49 -5.56 11.38
C LYS A 85 9.17 -5.20 10.71
N TRP A 86 8.59 -6.13 9.98
CA TRP A 86 7.21 -6.06 9.53
C TRP A 86 6.30 -6.54 10.65
N LYS A 87 5.49 -5.66 11.22
CA LYS A 87 4.46 -6.01 12.19
C LYS A 87 3.22 -6.49 11.44
N GLU A 88 2.75 -7.70 11.73
CA GLU A 88 1.58 -8.25 11.09
C GLU A 88 0.31 -7.53 11.54
N LEU A 89 -0.47 -6.98 10.59
CA LEU A 89 -1.76 -6.36 10.84
C LEU A 89 -2.88 -7.38 10.85
N VAL A 90 -2.86 -8.34 9.90
CA VAL A 90 -3.89 -9.37 9.77
C VAL A 90 -3.27 -10.71 10.15
N PRO A 91 -3.60 -11.28 11.30
CA PRO A 91 -3.12 -12.60 11.65
C PRO A 91 -3.66 -13.65 10.68
N GLN A 92 -2.87 -14.71 10.39
CA GLN A 92 -3.23 -15.73 9.42
C GLN A 92 -4.62 -16.35 9.66
N SER A 93 -5.02 -16.48 10.92
CA SER A 93 -6.33 -16.99 11.32
C SER A 93 -7.51 -16.07 10.96
N ALA A 94 -7.25 -14.80 10.72
CA ALA A 94 -8.28 -13.82 10.35
C ALA A 94 -8.53 -13.72 8.84
N PHE A 95 -7.67 -14.33 8.03
CA PHE A 95 -7.92 -14.38 6.58
C PHE A 95 -9.06 -15.35 6.26
N PRO A 96 -9.91 -15.05 5.25
CA PRO A 96 -10.88 -16.01 4.75
C PRO A 96 -10.22 -17.32 4.34
N THR A 97 -10.82 -18.45 4.72
CA THR A 97 -10.29 -19.79 4.48
C THR A 97 -10.79 -20.41 3.16
N ALA A 98 -11.77 -19.80 2.55
CA ALA A 98 -12.35 -20.24 1.29
C ALA A 98 -12.50 -19.08 0.31
N ALA A 99 -12.62 -19.40 -0.98
CA ALA A 99 -12.99 -18.41 -1.99
C ALA A 99 -14.44 -17.98 -1.79
N VAL A 100 -14.65 -16.71 -1.44
CA VAL A 100 -15.96 -16.11 -1.16
C VAL A 100 -16.07 -14.76 -1.85
N GLY A 101 -17.28 -14.41 -2.28
CA GLY A 101 -17.53 -13.16 -3.01
C GLY A 101 -17.68 -11.92 -2.12
N ASN A 102 -17.86 -12.10 -0.81
CA ASN A 102 -17.98 -11.01 0.16
C ASN A 102 -16.94 -11.20 1.26
N ALA A 103 -16.34 -10.12 1.66
CA ALA A 103 -15.33 -10.10 2.71
C ALA A 103 -15.81 -9.26 3.90
N ASP A 104 -15.39 -9.66 5.07
CA ASP A 104 -15.54 -8.82 6.25
C ASP A 104 -14.56 -7.63 6.17
N LEU A 105 -15.02 -6.49 6.67
CA LEU A 105 -14.18 -5.31 6.77
C LEU A 105 -13.19 -5.47 7.93
N ALA A 106 -11.91 -5.43 7.63
CA ALA A 106 -10.88 -5.29 8.65
C ALA A 106 -10.73 -3.82 9.05
N SER A 107 -10.55 -3.56 10.34
CA SER A 107 -10.42 -2.21 10.88
C SER A 107 -9.35 -2.20 11.97
N PHE A 108 -8.34 -1.34 11.80
CA PHE A 108 -7.17 -1.27 12.69
C PHE A 108 -7.02 0.14 13.24
N ASP A 109 -6.88 0.22 14.58
CA ASP A 109 -6.58 1.50 15.24
C ASP A 109 -5.16 1.94 14.91
N MET A 110 -5.05 3.14 14.33
CA MET A 110 -3.77 3.73 13.91
C MET A 110 -3.20 4.70 14.94
N LYS A 111 -3.76 4.74 16.16
CA LYS A 111 -3.37 5.70 17.20
C LYS A 111 -1.87 5.64 17.54
N GLU A 112 -1.29 4.45 17.59
CA GLU A 112 0.14 4.28 17.90
C GLU A 112 1.08 4.82 16.80
N TYR A 113 0.54 5.07 15.61
CA TYR A 113 1.29 5.56 14.45
C TYR A 113 1.04 7.05 14.16
N MET A 114 0.28 7.74 15.00
CA MET A 114 0.02 9.16 14.83
C MET A 114 1.30 9.98 14.81
N GLY A 115 1.43 10.84 13.80
CA GLY A 115 2.61 11.66 13.59
C GLY A 115 3.83 10.91 13.05
N LYS A 116 3.73 9.59 12.88
CA LYS A 116 4.79 8.77 12.30
C LYS A 116 4.61 8.58 10.81
N ARG A 117 5.70 8.30 10.11
CA ARG A 117 5.68 7.75 8.77
C ARG A 117 5.69 6.23 8.84
N ILE A 118 4.78 5.60 8.14
CA ILE A 118 4.64 4.15 8.08
C ILE A 118 4.66 3.67 6.64
N ALA A 119 5.02 2.41 6.46
CA ALA A 119 4.75 1.67 5.24
C ALA A 119 3.76 0.54 5.50
N ILE A 120 2.88 0.28 4.54
CA ILE A 120 1.99 -0.89 4.50
C ILE A 120 2.56 -1.81 3.42
N ALA A 121 2.74 -3.08 3.76
CA ALA A 121 3.20 -4.08 2.81
C ALA A 121 2.26 -5.28 2.78
N ILE A 122 2.03 -5.81 1.59
CA ILE A 122 1.20 -6.98 1.35
C ILE A 122 2.07 -8.02 0.67
N CYS A 123 2.20 -9.19 1.27
CA CYS A 123 2.90 -10.34 0.70
C CYS A 123 1.89 -11.36 0.18
N TYR A 124 2.11 -11.80 -1.05
CA TYR A 124 1.40 -12.90 -1.69
C TYR A 124 2.43 -13.95 -2.12
N ARG A 125 2.39 -15.12 -1.49
CA ARG A 125 3.32 -16.21 -1.75
C ARG A 125 2.55 -17.50 -1.98
N GLY A 126 2.63 -18.07 -3.18
CA GLY A 126 2.06 -19.37 -3.49
C GLY A 126 2.88 -20.49 -2.82
N ILE A 127 2.21 -21.45 -2.19
CA ILE A 127 2.82 -22.58 -1.49
C ILE A 127 2.40 -23.93 -2.06
N ASP A 128 1.26 -23.98 -2.73
CA ASP A 128 0.77 -25.17 -3.44
C ASP A 128 0.16 -24.76 -4.78
N ASN A 129 0.46 -25.50 -5.83
CA ASN A 129 -0.03 -25.28 -7.17
C ASN A 129 -0.82 -26.49 -7.75
N THR A 130 -1.14 -27.47 -6.95
CA THR A 130 -1.98 -28.61 -7.37
C THR A 130 -3.38 -28.17 -7.79
N VAL A 131 -3.82 -27.03 -7.26
CA VAL A 131 -5.02 -26.29 -7.69
C VAL A 131 -4.64 -24.82 -7.99
N ALA A 132 -5.59 -24.06 -8.48
CA ALA A 132 -5.36 -22.64 -8.73
C ALA A 132 -4.95 -21.89 -7.43
N GLN A 133 -3.86 -21.13 -7.48
CA GLN A 133 -3.52 -20.16 -6.42
C GLN A 133 -4.52 -19.03 -6.48
N SER A 134 -5.17 -18.73 -5.36
CA SER A 134 -6.33 -17.85 -5.32
C SER A 134 -6.02 -16.42 -5.75
N LYS A 135 -6.96 -15.77 -6.42
CA LYS A 135 -6.98 -14.33 -6.61
C LYS A 135 -7.28 -13.68 -5.26
N MET A 136 -6.48 -12.71 -4.85
CA MET A 136 -6.65 -11.98 -3.59
C MET A 136 -7.05 -10.54 -3.86
N TYR A 137 -8.20 -10.15 -3.33
CA TYR A 137 -8.78 -8.83 -3.47
C TYR A 137 -8.69 -8.03 -2.19
N PHE A 138 -8.41 -6.73 -2.35
CA PHE A 138 -8.57 -5.70 -1.34
C PHE A 138 -9.63 -4.72 -1.82
N GLU A 139 -10.52 -4.31 -0.92
CA GLU A 139 -11.56 -3.35 -1.22
C GLU A 139 -11.66 -2.28 -0.14
N ARG A 140 -11.95 -1.06 -0.57
CA ARG A 140 -12.19 0.10 0.29
C ARG A 140 -11.05 0.39 1.27
N MET A 141 -9.80 0.13 0.84
CA MET A 141 -8.64 0.42 1.68
C MET A 141 -8.42 1.92 1.82
N ARG A 142 -8.45 2.39 3.07
CA ARG A 142 -8.29 3.80 3.41
C ARG A 142 -7.96 3.99 4.89
N ILE A 143 -7.34 5.11 5.21
CA ILE A 143 -7.24 5.61 6.58
C ILE A 143 -8.31 6.69 6.75
N ASN A 144 -9.19 6.51 7.74
CA ASN A 144 -10.20 7.48 8.12
C ASN A 144 -9.78 8.15 9.43
N ASN A 145 -9.61 9.46 9.38
CA ASN A 145 -9.37 10.29 10.54
C ASN A 145 -10.66 11.02 10.92
N VAL A 146 -11.16 10.77 12.12
CA VAL A 146 -12.32 11.49 12.69
C VAL A 146 -11.78 12.57 13.62
N MET A 147 -12.11 13.82 13.31
CA MET A 147 -11.68 14.99 14.07
C MET A 147 -12.45 15.12 15.37
N THR A 148 -11.89 15.85 16.33
CA THR A 148 -12.58 16.28 17.56
C THR A 148 -13.82 17.16 17.27
N SER A 149 -13.82 17.85 16.14
CA SER A 149 -14.98 18.60 15.62
C SER A 149 -16.11 17.73 15.06
N GLY A 150 -15.85 16.44 14.87
CA GLY A 150 -16.77 15.50 14.19
C GLY A 150 -16.60 15.46 12.66
N GLN A 151 -15.73 16.27 12.08
CA GLN A 151 -15.38 16.16 10.66
C GLN A 151 -14.58 14.87 10.41
N GLU A 152 -14.70 14.31 9.21
CA GLU A 152 -13.94 13.17 8.76
C GLU A 152 -12.99 13.57 7.63
N ALA A 153 -11.78 13.03 7.67
CA ALA A 153 -10.81 13.12 6.59
C ALA A 153 -10.38 11.72 6.18
N GLU A 154 -10.42 11.45 4.87
CA GLU A 154 -10.07 10.16 4.30
C GLU A 154 -8.75 10.25 3.54
N TYR A 155 -7.90 9.27 3.74
CA TYR A 155 -6.68 9.05 2.98
C TYR A 155 -6.80 7.69 2.28
N SER A 156 -7.15 7.72 0.99
CA SER A 156 -7.43 6.50 0.22
C SER A 156 -6.14 5.78 -0.23
N ALA A 157 -6.27 4.50 -0.52
CA ALA A 157 -5.15 3.68 -1.03
C ALA A 157 -4.53 4.23 -2.33
N GLY A 158 -5.27 4.99 -3.11
CA GLY A 158 -4.74 5.69 -4.29
C GLY A 158 -3.60 6.66 -3.96
N SER A 159 -3.60 7.20 -2.74
CA SER A 159 -2.57 8.10 -2.24
C SER A 159 -1.47 7.39 -1.45
N PHE A 160 -1.53 6.06 -1.27
CA PHE A 160 -0.48 5.33 -0.56
C PHE A 160 0.78 5.12 -1.41
N GLY A 161 0.72 5.33 -2.72
CA GLY A 161 1.87 5.19 -3.61
C GLY A 161 2.35 3.74 -3.72
N PHE A 162 1.42 2.78 -3.75
CA PHE A 162 1.75 1.36 -3.83
C PHE A 162 2.62 1.02 -5.03
N THR A 163 3.70 0.30 -4.76
CA THR A 163 4.64 -0.23 -5.75
C THR A 163 4.67 -1.74 -5.65
N PRO A 164 4.34 -2.48 -6.72
CA PRO A 164 4.54 -3.91 -6.78
C PRO A 164 6.03 -4.27 -6.81
N ILE A 165 6.39 -5.37 -6.17
CA ILE A 165 7.69 -6.02 -6.32
C ILE A 165 7.41 -7.44 -6.76
N ASN A 166 7.43 -7.66 -8.06
CA ASN A 166 7.20 -8.96 -8.68
C ASN A 166 8.52 -9.73 -8.67
N MET A 167 8.69 -10.64 -7.71
CA MET A 167 9.98 -11.27 -7.43
C MET A 167 10.55 -12.00 -8.64
N LYS A 168 11.82 -11.76 -8.95
CA LYS A 168 12.57 -12.37 -10.04
C LYS A 168 12.85 -13.82 -9.76
N ASN A 169 11.87 -14.67 -9.88
CA ASN A 169 12.06 -16.10 -9.73
C ASN A 169 11.07 -16.88 -10.61
N LYS A 170 11.32 -18.17 -10.78
CA LYS A 170 10.47 -19.10 -11.53
C LYS A 170 9.02 -19.17 -11.03
N TRP A 171 8.76 -18.63 -9.86
CA TRP A 171 7.47 -18.66 -9.20
C TRP A 171 6.53 -17.53 -9.67
N ASN A 172 7.04 -16.52 -10.33
CA ASN A 172 6.28 -15.30 -10.52
C ASN A 172 5.47 -15.27 -11.82
N LEU A 173 6.09 -15.42 -12.97
CA LEU A 173 5.41 -15.36 -14.25
C LEU A 173 5.60 -16.67 -15.03
N LYS A 174 4.50 -17.34 -15.36
CA LYS A 174 4.50 -18.67 -15.99
C LYS A 174 5.34 -18.74 -17.26
N ASP A 175 5.10 -17.82 -18.18
CA ASP A 175 5.63 -17.86 -19.53
C ASP A 175 6.77 -16.86 -19.76
N GLN A 176 7.34 -16.35 -18.69
CA GLN A 176 8.42 -15.36 -18.77
C GLN A 176 9.76 -16.06 -18.89
N THR A 177 10.45 -15.85 -19.99
CA THR A 177 11.85 -16.24 -20.17
C THR A 177 12.81 -15.26 -19.52
N SER A 178 12.37 -13.99 -19.36
CA SER A 178 13.12 -12.94 -18.67
C SER A 178 12.16 -11.95 -18.04
N MET A 179 12.53 -11.40 -16.88
CA MET A 179 11.84 -10.25 -16.30
C MET A 179 12.33 -8.98 -16.97
N THR A 180 11.41 -8.15 -17.39
CA THR A 180 11.68 -6.80 -17.86
C THR A 180 11.43 -5.80 -16.74
N LYS A 181 12.05 -4.62 -16.81
CA LYS A 181 11.93 -3.60 -15.75
C LYS A 181 10.49 -3.17 -15.47
N ASP A 182 9.66 -3.11 -16.50
CA ASP A 182 8.23 -2.82 -16.38
C ASP A 182 7.43 -3.95 -15.70
N ARG A 183 7.94 -5.18 -15.73
CA ARG A 183 7.36 -6.32 -15.01
C ARG A 183 7.85 -6.43 -13.58
N GLU A 184 9.04 -5.99 -13.30
CA GLU A 184 9.61 -5.99 -11.95
C GLU A 184 8.75 -5.18 -10.97
N TYR A 185 8.37 -3.96 -11.38
CA TYR A 185 7.49 -3.05 -10.63
C TYR A 185 6.13 -2.85 -11.30
N GLY A 186 5.87 -3.60 -12.34
CA GLY A 186 4.71 -3.38 -13.20
C GLY A 186 3.41 -3.91 -12.63
N THR A 187 2.34 -3.26 -13.03
CA THR A 187 0.96 -3.68 -12.87
C THR A 187 0.37 -4.03 -14.23
N VAL A 188 -0.74 -4.77 -14.21
CA VAL A 188 -1.44 -5.12 -15.44
C VAL A 188 -2.94 -4.87 -15.30
N THR A 189 -3.58 -4.56 -16.42
CA THR A 189 -5.05 -4.46 -16.51
C THR A 189 -5.68 -5.76 -17.00
N ASN A 190 -4.89 -6.63 -17.64
CA ASN A 190 -5.31 -7.93 -18.16
C ASN A 190 -5.05 -9.04 -17.13
N ASN A 191 -5.60 -10.23 -17.40
CA ASN A 191 -5.42 -11.41 -16.57
C ASN A 191 -4.00 -12.01 -16.74
N VAL A 192 -3.02 -11.43 -16.06
CA VAL A 192 -1.67 -11.95 -15.98
C VAL A 192 -1.46 -12.56 -14.60
N SER A 193 -1.23 -13.86 -14.58
CA SER A 193 -1.07 -14.64 -13.34
C SER A 193 -0.01 -14.07 -12.41
N GLY A 194 -0.39 -13.87 -11.15
CA GLY A 194 0.52 -13.43 -10.10
C GLY A 194 0.99 -11.97 -10.21
N ILE A 195 0.30 -11.16 -11.00
CA ILE A 195 0.59 -9.72 -11.16
C ILE A 195 -0.54 -8.89 -10.58
N TRP A 196 -0.18 -7.80 -9.91
CA TRP A 196 -1.10 -6.85 -9.32
C TRP A 196 -1.85 -6.04 -10.39
N ASN A 197 -3.13 -5.79 -10.12
CA ASN A 197 -3.95 -4.86 -10.85
C ASN A 197 -4.38 -3.74 -9.91
N LEU A 198 -3.87 -2.54 -10.16
CA LEU A 198 -4.11 -1.34 -9.36
C LEU A 198 -5.06 -0.33 -10.03
N THR A 199 -5.80 -0.73 -11.06
CA THR A 199 -6.70 0.21 -11.79
C THR A 199 -7.79 0.80 -10.90
N GLY A 200 -8.24 0.09 -9.88
CA GLY A 200 -9.24 0.53 -8.91
C GLY A 200 -8.69 1.15 -7.63
N VAL A 201 -7.35 1.31 -7.52
CA VAL A 201 -6.70 1.72 -6.26
C VAL A 201 -7.15 3.09 -5.76
N GLY A 202 -7.52 4.01 -6.67
CA GLY A 202 -8.08 5.32 -6.31
C GLY A 202 -9.34 5.23 -5.46
N GLY A 203 -10.18 4.21 -5.70
CA GLY A 203 -11.34 3.86 -4.87
C GLY A 203 -11.03 2.87 -3.73
N GLY A 204 -9.75 2.56 -3.50
CA GLY A 204 -9.31 1.63 -2.49
C GLY A 204 -9.40 0.16 -2.89
N SER A 205 -9.69 -0.16 -4.16
CA SER A 205 -9.90 -1.53 -4.65
C SER A 205 -8.79 -1.97 -5.58
N PHE A 206 -8.15 -3.08 -5.28
CA PHE A 206 -7.08 -3.66 -6.07
C PHE A 206 -6.96 -5.16 -5.77
N PHE A 207 -6.22 -5.89 -6.59
CA PHE A 207 -6.08 -7.33 -6.44
C PHE A 207 -4.82 -7.86 -7.11
N ILE A 208 -4.42 -9.09 -6.74
CA ILE A 208 -3.46 -9.87 -7.48
C ILE A 208 -4.17 -11.03 -8.19
N HIS A 209 -3.83 -11.25 -9.46
CA HIS A 209 -4.45 -12.29 -10.28
C HIS A 209 -4.10 -13.70 -9.80
N ASN A 210 -5.09 -14.61 -9.89
CA ASN A 210 -4.89 -16.02 -9.67
C ASN A 210 -3.98 -16.66 -10.75
N THR A 211 -3.59 -17.90 -10.47
CA THR A 211 -2.99 -18.79 -11.47
C THR A 211 -3.96 -19.91 -11.85
N ASN A 212 -3.59 -20.71 -12.85
CA ASN A 212 -4.24 -22.00 -13.06
C ASN A 212 -3.56 -23.09 -12.22
N ALA A 213 -4.22 -24.24 -12.10
CA ALA A 213 -3.59 -25.43 -11.53
C ALA A 213 -2.35 -25.81 -12.35
N ASN A 214 -1.32 -26.27 -11.66
CA ASN A 214 0.00 -26.64 -12.18
C ASN A 214 0.83 -25.48 -12.75
N ASP A 215 0.38 -24.24 -12.65
CA ASP A 215 1.21 -23.08 -12.93
C ASP A 215 2.31 -22.94 -11.85
N PRO A 216 3.46 -22.33 -12.17
CA PRO A 216 4.47 -22.03 -11.16
C PRO A 216 3.91 -21.26 -9.97
N LEU A 217 4.42 -21.56 -8.79
CA LEU A 217 4.09 -20.80 -7.59
C LEU A 217 4.44 -19.31 -7.77
N LYS A 218 3.57 -18.44 -7.34
CA LYS A 218 3.74 -16.98 -7.47
C LYS A 218 4.26 -16.36 -6.20
N TYR A 219 5.08 -15.33 -6.35
CA TYR A 219 5.60 -14.57 -5.23
C TYR A 219 5.68 -13.10 -5.60
N SER A 220 4.95 -12.27 -4.88
CA SER A 220 4.91 -10.83 -5.12
C SER A 220 4.61 -10.06 -3.85
N TRP A 221 5.22 -8.91 -3.74
CA TRP A 221 4.91 -7.91 -2.72
C TRP A 221 4.21 -6.71 -3.33
N LEU A 222 3.45 -6.01 -2.52
CA LEU A 222 2.91 -4.70 -2.80
C LEU A 222 3.22 -3.80 -1.61
N VAL A 223 4.04 -2.79 -1.81
CA VAL A 223 4.56 -1.94 -0.72
C VAL A 223 4.18 -0.49 -0.97
N SER A 224 3.63 0.17 0.05
CA SER A 224 3.31 1.59 -0.03
C SER A 224 4.56 2.46 0.04
N ASP A 225 4.45 3.70 -0.39
CA ASP A 225 5.38 4.74 0.04
C ASP A 225 5.29 4.94 1.56
N LEU A 226 6.20 5.72 2.10
CA LEU A 226 6.07 6.18 3.47
C LEU A 226 4.91 7.17 3.55
N ILE A 227 3.89 6.83 4.31
CA ILE A 227 2.70 7.65 4.50
C ILE A 227 2.63 8.16 5.94
N THR A 228 2.16 9.37 6.13
CA THR A 228 1.89 9.93 7.46
C THR A 228 0.43 9.64 7.79
N VAL A 229 0.20 8.94 8.92
CA VAL A 229 -1.14 8.43 9.29
C VAL A 229 -2.18 9.54 9.40
N ASN A 230 -1.79 10.70 9.88
CA ASN A 230 -2.64 11.89 9.99
C ASN A 230 -2.65 12.74 8.71
N SER A 231 -2.31 12.18 7.56
CA SER A 231 -2.51 12.83 6.26
C SER A 231 -3.97 12.73 5.80
N CYS A 232 -4.37 13.65 4.95
CA CYS A 232 -5.61 13.57 4.20
C CYS A 232 -5.31 13.55 2.69
N SER A 233 -6.24 13.01 1.91
CA SER A 233 -6.13 13.08 0.46
C SER A 233 -6.29 14.53 -0.01
N PRO A 234 -5.49 15.00 -0.97
CA PRO A 234 -5.62 16.37 -1.52
C PRO A 234 -7.03 16.70 -2.01
N ASP A 235 -7.77 15.69 -2.47
CA ASP A 235 -9.11 15.86 -3.02
C ASP A 235 -10.21 16.02 -1.95
N GLN A 236 -9.89 15.74 -0.68
CA GLN A 236 -10.84 15.78 0.44
C GLN A 236 -10.39 16.72 1.57
N GLY A 237 -9.18 17.23 1.49
CA GLY A 237 -8.68 18.22 2.43
C GLY A 237 -9.47 19.53 2.32
N THR A 238 -9.74 20.17 3.43
CA THR A 238 -10.11 21.59 3.44
C THR A 238 -9.10 22.30 2.55
N LYS A 239 -9.54 22.86 1.41
CA LYS A 239 -8.71 23.71 0.57
C LYS A 239 -8.00 24.67 1.53
N VAL A 240 -6.67 24.67 1.51
CA VAL A 240 -5.91 25.72 2.17
C VAL A 240 -6.56 27.00 1.73
N LYS A 241 -7.17 27.73 2.65
CA LYS A 241 -7.69 29.05 2.34
C LYS A 241 -6.52 29.81 1.75
N ASP A 242 -6.68 30.16 0.51
CA ASP A 242 -5.74 30.82 -0.36
C ASP A 242 -4.84 31.75 0.47
N ILE A 243 -3.55 31.42 0.57
CA ILE A 243 -2.56 32.23 1.31
C ILE A 243 -2.50 33.64 0.71
N THR A 244 -2.92 33.81 -0.54
CA THR A 244 -3.07 35.12 -1.20
C THR A 244 -4.03 36.06 -0.46
N GLN A 245 -5.01 35.56 0.29
CA GLN A 245 -5.87 36.44 1.11
C GLN A 245 -5.18 37.01 2.38
N ARG A 246 -3.98 36.56 2.72
CA ARG A 246 -3.19 37.14 3.83
C ARG A 246 -2.25 38.25 3.40
N LEU A 247 -1.92 38.34 2.13
CA LEU A 247 -1.00 39.36 1.61
C LEU A 247 -1.67 40.72 1.32
N ASP A 248 -3.00 40.75 1.25
CA ASP A 248 -3.75 42.01 1.01
C ASP A 248 -4.06 42.80 2.29
N LYS A 249 -3.42 42.48 3.42
CA LYS A 249 -3.65 43.16 4.71
C LYS A 249 -2.40 43.78 5.36
N TYR A 250 -1.31 43.95 4.59
CA TYR A 250 -0.13 44.70 5.07
C TYR A 250 0.34 45.72 4.03
#